data_55091e201d0a725bb6156171a5ac87c9
#
_entry.id   55091e201d0a725bb6156171a5ac87c9
#
_cell.length_a   1.000
_cell.length_b   1.000
_cell.length_c   1.000
_cell.angle_alpha   90.00
_cell.angle_beta   90.00
_cell.angle_gamma   90.00
#
_symmetry.space_group_name_H-M   'P 1'
#
loop_
_entity.id
_entity.type
_entity.pdbx_description
1 polymer ?
#
loop_
_entity_poly.entity_id
_entity_poly.type
_entity_poly.pdbx_seq_one_letter_code
_entity_poly.pdbx_strand_id
1 'polypeptide(L)'
;MDYLFEHSEQLKIAALVMIDLDNLKKINDAFGHDWGDNYIHQCGKCFQENVPEKTICARVSGDEFYLFLYGYDSQEEIRQRLISMTSIMQHRTVLLPNGNKMNLSASIGISWYPQNSVYFDFLKKYADFAMYQVKKSTKGNLAEFDKALYEDEKLNRQMRLEFYQLIEKEQLTYHFQPILSAKNGEIIAYEALMRSQLATLKNPEMILKIAREENKLEDVERICIFKSTETFDQLRKNKLVKEDALLFIN
;
A
#
# COMPACT_ATOMS: atom_id res chain seq x y z
N MET A 1 27.49 -0.65 -5.54
CA MET A 1 26.45 -0.15 -6.47
C MET A 1 27.03 0.15 -7.83
N ASP A 2 28.13 0.84 -7.88
CA ASP A 2 28.83 1.17 -9.14
C ASP A 2 29.22 -0.06 -9.95
N TYR A 3 29.64 -1.16 -9.29
CA TYR A 3 29.96 -2.42 -9.94
C TYR A 3 28.83 -3.02 -10.78
N LEU A 4 27.58 -2.89 -10.33
CA LEU A 4 26.42 -3.39 -11.07
C LEU A 4 26.09 -2.51 -12.27
N PHE A 5 26.33 -1.21 -12.17
CA PHE A 5 26.17 -0.27 -13.30
C PHE A 5 27.26 -0.50 -14.37
N GLU A 6 28.50 -0.70 -13.96
CA GLU A 6 29.62 -0.94 -14.86
C GLU A 6 29.51 -2.28 -15.60
N HIS A 7 28.78 -3.27 -15.04
CA HIS A 7 28.61 -4.61 -15.62
C HIS A 7 27.18 -4.88 -16.09
N SER A 8 26.33 -3.85 -16.19
CA SER A 8 24.91 -3.98 -16.58
C SER A 8 24.70 -4.64 -17.95
N GLU A 9 25.63 -4.48 -18.90
CA GLU A 9 25.58 -5.13 -20.21
C GLU A 9 25.76 -6.67 -20.11
N GLN A 10 26.34 -7.19 -19.03
CA GLN A 10 26.53 -8.62 -18.78
C GLN A 10 25.42 -9.23 -17.93
N LEU A 11 24.59 -8.40 -17.30
CA LEU A 11 23.47 -8.84 -16.46
C LEU A 11 22.24 -9.08 -17.31
N LYS A 12 21.97 -10.33 -17.68
CA LYS A 12 20.75 -10.72 -18.38
C LYS A 12 19.54 -10.75 -17.44
N ILE A 13 19.68 -11.40 -16.31
CA ILE A 13 18.66 -11.59 -15.28
C ILE A 13 19.30 -11.43 -13.92
N ALA A 14 18.65 -10.67 -13.04
CA ALA A 14 19.02 -10.59 -11.63
C ALA A 14 17.77 -10.35 -10.77
N ALA A 15 17.86 -10.68 -9.49
CA ALA A 15 16.83 -10.37 -8.50
C ALA A 15 17.42 -9.52 -7.38
N LEU A 16 16.71 -8.44 -7.06
CA LEU A 16 16.91 -7.74 -5.79
C LEU A 16 15.85 -8.23 -4.81
N VAL A 17 16.31 -8.76 -3.69
CA VAL A 17 15.45 -9.34 -2.65
C VAL A 17 15.59 -8.54 -1.39
N MET A 18 14.49 -8.06 -0.84
CA MET A 18 14.41 -7.44 0.47
C MET A 18 13.86 -8.44 1.47
N ILE A 19 14.51 -8.56 2.60
CA ILE A 19 14.14 -9.48 3.68
C ILE A 19 14.01 -8.67 4.96
N ASP A 20 12.93 -8.87 5.69
CA ASP A 20 12.70 -8.30 7.01
C ASP A 20 12.33 -9.42 7.98
N LEU A 21 13.07 -9.49 9.10
CA LEU A 21 12.87 -10.53 10.10
C LEU A 21 11.56 -10.33 10.87
N ASP A 22 10.75 -11.37 10.87
CA ASP A 22 9.50 -11.33 11.61
C ASP A 22 9.73 -11.49 13.12
N ASN A 23 8.83 -10.90 13.91
CA ASN A 23 8.76 -11.06 15.38
C ASN A 23 9.93 -10.48 16.19
N LEU A 24 10.92 -9.80 15.60
CA LEU A 24 12.05 -9.24 16.35
C LEU A 24 11.58 -8.31 17.48
N LYS A 25 10.61 -7.43 17.21
CA LYS A 25 10.04 -6.56 18.24
C LYS A 25 9.43 -7.35 19.41
N LYS A 26 8.70 -8.43 19.13
CA LYS A 26 8.12 -9.27 20.19
C LYS A 26 9.18 -9.94 21.05
N ILE A 27 10.30 -10.34 20.45
CA ILE A 27 11.45 -10.93 21.17
C ILE A 27 12.08 -9.87 22.05
N ASN A 28 12.37 -8.69 21.52
CA ASN A 28 12.93 -7.57 22.27
C ASN A 28 12.04 -7.17 23.45
N ASP A 29 10.73 -7.04 23.22
CA ASP A 29 9.77 -6.64 24.25
C ASP A 29 9.64 -7.72 25.36
N ALA A 30 9.76 -9.01 25.01
CA ALA A 30 9.58 -10.11 25.95
C ALA A 30 10.89 -10.50 26.68
N PHE A 31 12.04 -10.41 26.03
CA PHE A 31 13.30 -11.00 26.52
C PHE A 31 14.51 -10.03 26.50
N GLY A 32 14.30 -8.79 26.02
CA GLY A 32 15.35 -7.78 25.91
C GLY A 32 16.14 -7.85 24.61
N HIS A 33 16.91 -6.78 24.37
CA HIS A 33 17.65 -6.58 23.10
C HIS A 33 18.74 -7.64 22.86
N ASP A 34 19.38 -8.16 23.90
CA ASP A 34 20.40 -9.20 23.76
C ASP A 34 19.84 -10.47 23.07
N TRP A 35 18.57 -10.80 23.36
CA TRP A 35 17.88 -11.90 22.69
C TRP A 35 17.42 -11.57 21.26
N GLY A 36 17.04 -10.34 21.01
CA GLY A 36 16.83 -9.84 19.64
C GLY A 36 18.09 -9.90 18.80
N ASP A 37 19.22 -9.52 19.36
CA ASP A 37 20.53 -9.59 18.68
C ASP A 37 20.93 -11.05 18.41
N ASN A 38 20.69 -11.97 19.36
CA ASN A 38 20.88 -13.40 19.12
C ASN A 38 19.97 -13.92 18.01
N TYR A 39 18.69 -13.51 17.97
CA TYR A 39 17.77 -13.88 16.90
C TYR A 39 18.25 -13.40 15.54
N ILE A 40 18.66 -12.13 15.43
CA ILE A 40 19.25 -11.56 14.20
C ILE A 40 20.50 -12.38 13.79
N HIS A 41 21.36 -12.70 14.75
CA HIS A 41 22.56 -13.49 14.48
C HIS A 41 22.23 -14.89 13.94
N GLN A 42 21.23 -15.58 14.51
CA GLN A 42 20.79 -16.89 14.03
C GLN A 42 20.17 -16.82 12.62
N CYS A 43 19.40 -15.76 12.32
CA CYS A 43 18.88 -15.52 10.98
C CYS A 43 20.02 -15.24 9.99
N GLY A 44 20.96 -14.36 10.34
CA GLY A 44 22.12 -14.04 9.51
C GLY A 44 22.97 -15.27 9.21
N LYS A 45 23.20 -16.14 10.22
CA LYS A 45 23.89 -17.41 10.03
C LYS A 45 23.11 -18.34 9.11
N CYS A 46 21.79 -18.43 9.26
CA CYS A 46 20.94 -19.21 8.36
C CYS A 46 21.06 -18.72 6.91
N PHE A 47 21.09 -17.41 6.68
CA PHE A 47 21.31 -16.86 5.35
C PHE A 47 22.70 -17.22 4.80
N GLN A 48 23.77 -17.00 5.56
CA GLN A 48 25.14 -17.33 5.12
C GLN A 48 25.31 -18.80 4.70
N GLU A 49 24.63 -19.71 5.40
CA GLU A 49 24.71 -21.15 5.12
C GLU A 49 23.85 -21.58 3.92
N ASN A 50 22.80 -20.82 3.57
CA ASN A 50 21.79 -21.25 2.61
C ASN A 50 21.55 -20.23 1.46
N VAL A 51 22.28 -19.11 1.45
CA VAL A 51 22.21 -18.15 0.35
C VAL A 51 22.67 -18.85 -0.94
N PRO A 52 21.91 -18.70 -2.05
CA PRO A 52 22.33 -19.25 -3.34
C PRO A 52 23.70 -18.76 -3.77
N GLU A 53 24.42 -19.57 -4.55
CA GLU A 53 25.65 -19.11 -5.21
C GLU A 53 25.40 -17.84 -6.03
N LYS A 54 26.45 -17.07 -6.30
CA LYS A 54 26.37 -15.81 -7.05
C LYS A 54 25.35 -14.82 -6.42
N THR A 55 25.40 -14.69 -5.10
CA THR A 55 24.56 -13.79 -4.33
C THR A 55 25.40 -12.85 -3.48
N ILE A 56 25.10 -11.56 -3.55
CA ILE A 56 25.59 -10.58 -2.56
C ILE A 56 24.55 -10.49 -1.46
N CYS A 57 24.95 -10.77 -0.22
CA CYS A 57 24.11 -10.64 0.97
C CYS A 57 24.62 -9.51 1.84
N ALA A 58 23.74 -8.58 2.22
CA ALA A 58 24.07 -7.46 3.08
C ALA A 58 22.96 -7.24 4.14
N ARG A 59 23.37 -7.06 5.40
CA ARG A 59 22.49 -6.49 6.43
C ARG A 59 22.55 -4.97 6.33
N VAL A 60 21.39 -4.32 6.18
CA VAL A 60 21.29 -2.88 5.95
C VAL A 60 20.99 -2.12 7.25
N SER A 61 20.03 -2.61 8.01
CA SER A 61 19.67 -2.04 9.31
C SER A 61 18.92 -3.07 10.15
N GLY A 62 18.96 -2.96 11.47
CA GLY A 62 18.12 -3.72 12.39
C GLY A 62 17.81 -5.15 11.94
N ASP A 63 16.59 -5.34 11.46
CA ASP A 63 16.01 -6.61 10.97
C ASP A 63 16.02 -6.74 9.44
N GLU A 64 16.59 -5.78 8.71
CA GLU A 64 16.52 -5.71 7.25
C GLU A 64 17.80 -6.26 6.59
N PHE A 65 17.62 -7.16 5.62
CA PHE A 65 18.68 -7.72 4.79
C PHE A 65 18.33 -7.53 3.30
N TYR A 66 19.36 -7.37 2.49
CA TYR A 66 19.25 -7.42 1.04
C TYR A 66 20.05 -8.59 0.49
N LEU A 67 19.45 -9.29 -0.50
CA LEU A 67 20.17 -10.20 -1.37
C LEU A 67 20.10 -9.66 -2.80
N PHE A 68 21.22 -9.74 -3.50
CA PHE A 68 21.28 -9.50 -4.92
C PHE A 68 21.79 -10.75 -5.61
N LEU A 69 20.90 -11.43 -6.35
CA LEU A 69 21.18 -12.67 -7.07
C LEU A 69 21.39 -12.35 -8.55
N TYR A 70 22.51 -12.81 -9.12
CA TYR A 70 22.90 -12.53 -10.50
C TYR A 70 23.59 -13.72 -11.15
N GLY A 71 23.72 -13.69 -12.50
CA GLY A 71 24.44 -14.73 -13.25
C GLY A 71 23.72 -16.07 -13.32
N TYR A 72 22.41 -16.04 -13.26
CA TYR A 72 21.50 -17.16 -13.50
C TYR A 72 20.88 -17.08 -14.89
N ASP A 73 20.45 -18.22 -15.42
CA ASP A 73 19.90 -18.30 -16.77
C ASP A 73 18.38 -18.04 -16.82
N SER A 74 17.68 -18.18 -15.69
CA SER A 74 16.23 -17.95 -15.60
C SER A 74 15.80 -17.41 -14.24
N GLN A 75 14.67 -16.67 -14.24
CA GLN A 75 14.00 -16.23 -13.01
C GLN A 75 13.52 -17.43 -12.18
N GLU A 76 13.07 -18.49 -12.85
CA GLU A 76 12.58 -19.69 -12.17
C GLU A 76 13.66 -20.36 -11.33
N GLU A 77 14.89 -20.43 -11.82
CA GLU A 77 16.01 -20.96 -11.03
C GLU A 77 16.24 -20.16 -9.75
N ILE A 78 16.27 -18.82 -9.84
CA ILE A 78 16.41 -17.95 -8.67
C ILE A 78 15.23 -18.16 -7.71
N ARG A 79 14.00 -18.22 -8.25
CA ARG A 79 12.78 -18.42 -7.47
C ARG A 79 12.83 -19.70 -6.64
N GLN A 80 13.18 -20.82 -7.25
CA GLN A 80 13.29 -22.10 -6.56
C GLN A 80 14.34 -22.09 -5.45
N ARG A 81 15.47 -21.43 -5.67
CA ARG A 81 16.50 -21.27 -4.65
C ARG A 81 16.05 -20.42 -3.46
N LEU A 82 15.32 -19.34 -3.71
CA LEU A 82 14.75 -18.50 -2.66
C LEU A 82 13.64 -19.22 -1.88
N ILE A 83 12.78 -20.00 -2.55
CA ILE A 83 11.78 -20.86 -1.90
C ILE A 83 12.46 -21.88 -0.98
N SER A 84 13.52 -22.54 -1.48
CA SER A 84 14.29 -23.52 -0.68
C SER A 84 14.92 -22.85 0.55
N MET A 85 15.58 -21.70 0.38
CA MET A 85 16.17 -20.94 1.49
C MET A 85 15.10 -20.55 2.54
N THR A 86 13.94 -20.06 2.10
CA THR A 86 12.84 -19.69 2.98
C THR A 86 12.31 -20.89 3.75
N SER A 87 12.14 -22.02 3.07
CA SER A 87 11.70 -23.28 3.71
C SER A 87 12.70 -23.75 4.77
N ILE A 88 13.99 -23.73 4.48
CA ILE A 88 15.04 -24.11 5.46
C ILE A 88 14.96 -23.19 6.68
N MET A 89 14.81 -21.89 6.48
CA MET A 89 14.69 -20.92 7.56
C MET A 89 13.48 -21.21 8.45
N GLN A 90 12.31 -21.49 7.87
CA GLN A 90 11.09 -21.79 8.61
C GLN A 90 11.17 -23.08 9.46
N HIS A 91 12.05 -24.01 9.09
CA HIS A 91 12.26 -25.25 9.87
C HIS A 91 13.39 -25.12 10.90
N ARG A 92 14.15 -24.02 10.87
CA ARG A 92 15.22 -23.77 11.84
C ARG A 92 14.67 -23.12 13.09
N THR A 93 14.98 -23.71 14.25
CA THR A 93 14.47 -23.25 15.56
C THR A 93 15.55 -22.56 16.37
N VAL A 94 15.13 -21.55 17.14
CA VAL A 94 15.92 -20.89 18.18
C VAL A 94 15.29 -21.20 19.53
N LEU A 95 16.12 -21.53 20.52
CA LEU A 95 15.69 -21.72 21.91
C LEU A 95 15.57 -20.34 22.58
N LEU A 96 14.40 -20.06 23.17
CA LEU A 96 14.12 -18.83 23.91
C LEU A 96 14.47 -19.01 25.41
N PRO A 97 14.64 -17.90 26.17
CA PRO A 97 14.98 -17.95 27.60
C PRO A 97 14.02 -18.76 28.46
N ASN A 98 12.75 -18.77 28.08
CA ASN A 98 11.69 -19.50 28.77
C ASN A 98 11.66 -21.02 28.44
N GLY A 99 12.64 -21.53 27.69
CA GLY A 99 12.72 -22.92 27.26
C GLY A 99 11.89 -23.28 26.03
N ASN A 100 11.09 -22.35 25.51
CA ASN A 100 10.31 -22.58 24.30
C ASN A 100 11.19 -22.52 23.04
N LYS A 101 10.81 -23.27 22.02
CA LYS A 101 11.42 -23.18 20.67
C LYS A 101 10.59 -22.29 19.78
N MET A 102 11.23 -21.47 19.01
CA MET A 102 10.60 -20.62 18.00
C MET A 102 11.30 -20.82 16.65
N ASN A 103 10.50 -20.91 15.58
CA ASN A 103 11.06 -20.99 14.23
C ASN A 103 11.56 -19.62 13.78
N LEU A 104 12.62 -19.60 12.98
CA LEU A 104 13.04 -18.39 12.29
C LEU A 104 12.00 -18.03 11.24
N SER A 105 11.71 -16.73 11.10
CA SER A 105 10.73 -16.24 10.15
C SER A 105 11.15 -14.89 9.59
N ALA A 106 10.96 -14.71 8.28
CA ALA A 106 11.19 -13.46 7.61
C ALA A 106 10.17 -13.25 6.49
N SER A 107 9.76 -12.02 6.28
CA SER A 107 8.96 -11.58 5.15
C SER A 107 9.89 -11.15 4.01
N ILE A 108 9.66 -11.66 2.80
CA ILE A 108 10.60 -11.54 1.69
C ILE A 108 9.89 -10.94 0.47
N GLY A 109 10.47 -9.90 -0.11
CA GLY A 109 10.00 -9.28 -1.34
C GLY A 109 11.04 -9.35 -2.44
N ILE A 110 10.62 -9.65 -3.66
CA ILE A 110 11.48 -9.86 -4.83
C ILE A 110 11.12 -8.86 -5.93
N SER A 111 12.13 -8.22 -6.50
CA SER A 111 12.02 -7.47 -7.75
C SER A 111 13.05 -7.95 -8.78
N TRP A 112 12.67 -7.91 -10.06
CA TRP A 112 13.43 -8.50 -11.15
C TRP A 112 14.08 -7.46 -12.05
N TYR A 113 15.39 -7.62 -12.28
CA TYR A 113 16.12 -6.91 -13.30
C TYR A 113 16.14 -7.76 -14.60
N PRO A 114 15.92 -7.18 -15.78
CA PRO A 114 15.48 -5.82 -16.07
C PRO A 114 13.96 -5.67 -16.11
N GLN A 115 13.19 -6.75 -15.86
CA GLN A 115 11.74 -6.83 -16.09
C GLN A 115 10.95 -5.78 -15.31
N ASN A 116 11.25 -5.56 -14.03
CA ASN A 116 10.57 -4.58 -13.21
C ASN A 116 11.22 -3.19 -13.35
N SER A 117 12.55 -3.14 -13.40
CA SER A 117 13.33 -1.93 -13.65
C SER A 117 14.77 -2.26 -13.99
N VAL A 118 15.42 -1.32 -14.70
CA VAL A 118 16.89 -1.31 -14.89
C VAL A 118 17.58 -0.43 -13.84
N TYR A 119 16.83 0.34 -13.07
CA TYR A 119 17.35 1.24 -12.05
C TYR A 119 17.24 0.61 -10.67
N PHE A 120 18.35 0.60 -9.93
CA PHE A 120 18.43 -0.03 -8.61
C PHE A 120 17.44 0.56 -7.60
N ASP A 121 17.27 1.88 -7.57
CA ASP A 121 16.36 2.53 -6.62
C ASP A 121 14.89 2.09 -6.82
N PHE A 122 14.50 1.87 -8.07
CA PHE A 122 13.18 1.30 -8.36
C PHE A 122 13.09 -0.17 -7.97
N LEU A 123 14.13 -0.97 -8.25
CA LEU A 123 14.16 -2.37 -7.80
C LEU A 123 14.05 -2.47 -6.28
N LYS A 124 14.80 -1.64 -5.55
CA LYS A 124 14.72 -1.55 -4.09
C LYS A 124 13.29 -1.24 -3.62
N LYS A 125 12.67 -0.21 -4.19
CA LYS A 125 11.31 0.20 -3.86
C LYS A 125 10.27 -0.89 -4.16
N TYR A 126 10.46 -1.64 -5.24
CA TYR A 126 9.56 -2.70 -5.67
C TYR A 126 9.71 -3.95 -4.81
N ALA A 127 10.94 -4.32 -4.42
CA ALA A 127 11.18 -5.40 -3.48
C ALA A 127 10.62 -5.07 -2.08
N ASP A 128 10.79 -3.83 -1.60
CA ASP A 128 10.20 -3.34 -0.35
C ASP A 128 8.67 -3.43 -0.38
N PHE A 129 8.05 -2.96 -1.46
CA PHE A 129 6.61 -3.09 -1.64
C PHE A 129 6.13 -4.53 -1.56
N ALA A 130 6.78 -5.45 -2.28
CA ALA A 130 6.43 -6.87 -2.27
C ALA A 130 6.58 -7.48 -0.87
N MET A 131 7.68 -7.20 -0.17
CA MET A 131 7.91 -7.62 1.21
C MET A 131 6.82 -7.11 2.16
N TYR A 132 6.42 -5.85 2.02
CA TYR A 132 5.37 -5.26 2.84
C TYR A 132 4.00 -5.93 2.62
N GLN A 133 3.68 -6.38 1.39
CA GLN A 133 2.47 -7.16 1.12
C GLN A 133 2.49 -8.50 1.86
N VAL A 134 3.65 -9.17 1.91
CA VAL A 134 3.82 -10.39 2.72
C VAL A 134 3.56 -10.10 4.20
N LYS A 135 4.13 -9.03 4.74
CA LYS A 135 3.90 -8.64 6.16
C LYS A 135 2.44 -8.39 6.50
N LYS A 136 1.67 -7.83 5.56
CA LYS A 136 0.23 -7.57 5.74
C LYS A 136 -0.61 -8.85 5.69
N SER A 137 -0.22 -9.84 4.89
CA SER A 137 -1.01 -11.04 4.65
C SER A 137 -0.55 -12.23 5.51
N THR A 138 0.52 -12.87 5.13
CA THR A 138 1.06 -14.10 5.72
C THR A 138 2.55 -13.98 5.93
N LYS A 139 2.95 -13.59 7.14
CA LYS A 139 4.37 -13.53 7.52
C LYS A 139 5.09 -14.85 7.27
N GLY A 140 6.39 -14.77 7.08
CA GLY A 140 7.23 -15.93 6.83
C GLY A 140 7.20 -16.44 5.39
N ASN A 141 6.64 -15.68 4.47
CA ASN A 141 6.54 -16.02 3.06
C ASN A 141 7.36 -15.09 2.17
N LEU A 142 7.36 -15.38 0.88
CA LEU A 142 7.94 -14.53 -0.16
C LEU A 142 6.88 -14.09 -1.17
N ALA A 143 7.03 -12.88 -1.71
CA ALA A 143 6.23 -12.38 -2.83
C ALA A 143 7.12 -11.68 -3.85
N GLU A 144 6.71 -11.75 -5.10
CA GLU A 144 7.31 -10.98 -6.18
C GLU A 144 6.56 -9.66 -6.37
N PHE A 145 7.25 -8.68 -6.90
CA PHE A 145 6.64 -7.40 -7.22
C PHE A 145 5.54 -7.57 -8.27
N ASP A 146 4.34 -7.14 -7.90
CA ASP A 146 3.19 -7.04 -8.79
C ASP A 146 2.94 -5.56 -9.14
N LYS A 147 3.11 -5.22 -10.41
CA LYS A 147 2.93 -3.86 -10.91
C LYS A 147 1.48 -3.39 -10.81
N ALA A 148 0.52 -4.28 -11.09
CA ALA A 148 -0.90 -3.91 -11.05
C ALA A 148 -1.32 -3.57 -9.63
N LEU A 149 -0.95 -4.41 -8.67
CA LEU A 149 -1.20 -4.17 -7.25
C LEU A 149 -0.50 -2.90 -6.74
N TYR A 150 0.72 -2.63 -7.21
CA TYR A 150 1.46 -1.43 -6.84
C TYR A 150 0.77 -0.15 -7.32
N GLU A 151 0.32 -0.11 -8.59
CA GLU A 151 -0.38 1.06 -9.13
C GLU A 151 -1.75 1.25 -8.47
N ASP A 152 -2.46 0.17 -8.13
CA ASP A 152 -3.73 0.23 -7.39
C ASP A 152 -3.54 0.80 -5.97
N GLU A 153 -2.56 0.30 -5.22
CA GLU A 153 -2.24 0.84 -3.88
C GLU A 153 -1.79 2.31 -3.92
N LYS A 154 -1.05 2.69 -4.96
CA LYS A 154 -0.66 4.08 -5.19
C LYS A 154 -1.85 4.98 -5.48
N LEU A 155 -2.78 4.53 -6.32
CA LEU A 155 -4.03 5.23 -6.60
C LEU A 155 -4.91 5.36 -5.34
N ASN A 156 -5.07 4.28 -4.58
CA ASN A 156 -5.82 4.26 -3.33
C ASN A 156 -5.23 5.25 -2.30
N ARG A 157 -3.90 5.30 -2.21
CA ARG A 157 -3.23 6.29 -1.35
C ARG A 157 -3.49 7.73 -1.81
N GLN A 158 -3.44 7.98 -3.13
CA GLN A 158 -3.73 9.29 -3.69
C GLN A 158 -5.18 9.71 -3.41
N MET A 159 -6.14 8.80 -3.61
CA MET A 159 -7.55 9.06 -3.32
C MET A 159 -7.78 9.42 -1.85
N ARG A 160 -7.12 8.75 -0.90
CA ARG A 160 -7.21 9.08 0.52
C ARG A 160 -6.63 10.47 0.82
N LEU A 161 -5.50 10.83 0.24
CA LEU A 161 -4.92 12.17 0.41
C LEU A 161 -5.85 13.26 -0.13
N GLU A 162 -6.42 13.06 -1.33
CA GLU A 162 -7.41 13.98 -1.91
C GLU A 162 -8.68 14.06 -1.05
N PHE A 163 -9.12 12.94 -0.48
CA PHE A 163 -10.27 12.90 0.42
C PHE A 163 -10.07 13.76 1.68
N TYR A 164 -8.91 13.66 2.34
CA TYR A 164 -8.62 14.52 3.49
C TYR A 164 -8.56 16.00 3.12
N GLN A 165 -7.99 16.34 1.97
CA GLN A 165 -8.01 17.71 1.46
C GLN A 165 -9.42 18.20 1.15
N LEU A 166 -10.28 17.32 0.61
CA LEU A 166 -11.68 17.63 0.33
C LEU A 166 -12.44 18.00 1.59
N ILE A 167 -12.27 17.24 2.68
CA ILE A 167 -12.91 17.53 3.97
C ILE A 167 -12.36 18.82 4.57
N GLU A 168 -11.03 18.96 4.65
CA GLU A 168 -10.37 20.11 5.27
C GLU A 168 -10.73 21.43 4.60
N LYS A 169 -10.81 21.43 3.25
CA LYS A 169 -11.10 22.62 2.45
C LYS A 169 -12.55 22.71 2.01
N GLU A 170 -13.40 21.77 2.43
CA GLU A 170 -14.81 21.66 2.02
C GLU A 170 -15.01 21.77 0.50
N GLN A 171 -14.17 21.09 -0.29
CA GLN A 171 -14.10 21.20 -1.75
C GLN A 171 -15.20 20.36 -2.46
N LEU A 172 -16.42 20.49 -1.99
CA LEU A 172 -17.60 19.92 -2.65
C LEU A 172 -18.42 21.03 -3.31
N THR A 173 -18.92 20.73 -4.49
CA THR A 173 -19.87 21.56 -5.22
C THR A 173 -21.14 20.76 -5.47
N TYR A 174 -22.23 21.44 -5.88
CA TYR A 174 -23.54 20.78 -6.04
C TYR A 174 -24.15 21.15 -7.37
N HIS A 175 -24.67 20.14 -8.06
CA HIS A 175 -25.61 20.32 -9.17
C HIS A 175 -27.00 20.07 -8.63
N PHE A 176 -27.97 20.91 -9.05
CA PHE A 176 -29.34 20.80 -8.65
C PHE A 176 -30.18 20.27 -9.80
N GLN A 177 -30.69 19.04 -9.64
CA GLN A 177 -31.51 18.39 -10.64
C GLN A 177 -32.97 18.72 -10.36
N PRO A 178 -33.73 19.32 -11.31
CA PRO A 178 -35.13 19.67 -11.10
C PRO A 178 -36.00 18.42 -11.02
N ILE A 179 -36.97 18.45 -10.09
CA ILE A 179 -38.02 17.46 -9.92
C ILE A 179 -39.31 18.10 -10.39
N LEU A 180 -39.96 17.46 -11.36
CA LEU A 180 -41.15 17.96 -12.00
C LEU A 180 -42.42 17.33 -11.43
N SER A 181 -43.50 18.10 -11.30
CA SER A 181 -44.81 17.59 -11.02
C SER A 181 -45.34 16.77 -12.21
N ALA A 182 -45.75 15.53 -11.97
CA ALA A 182 -46.36 14.68 -13.01
C ALA A 182 -47.73 15.20 -13.50
N LYS A 183 -48.37 16.15 -12.77
CA LYS A 183 -49.69 16.69 -13.13
C LYS A 183 -49.62 17.78 -14.18
N ASN A 184 -48.61 18.65 -14.11
CA ASN A 184 -48.58 19.89 -14.92
C ASN A 184 -47.16 20.20 -15.47
N GLY A 185 -46.14 19.38 -15.19
CA GLY A 185 -44.76 19.58 -15.66
C GLY A 185 -44.00 20.73 -14.99
N GLU A 186 -44.59 21.35 -13.94
CA GLU A 186 -43.88 22.42 -13.22
C GLU A 186 -42.82 21.88 -12.30
N ILE A 187 -41.74 22.65 -12.12
CA ILE A 187 -40.68 22.35 -11.15
C ILE A 187 -41.21 22.59 -9.74
N ILE A 188 -41.21 21.55 -8.90
CA ILE A 188 -41.68 21.59 -7.50
C ILE A 188 -40.53 21.45 -6.49
N ALA A 189 -39.42 20.88 -6.91
CA ALA A 189 -38.26 20.63 -6.04
C ALA A 189 -36.99 20.51 -6.84
N TYR A 190 -35.88 20.43 -6.14
CA TYR A 190 -34.57 20.09 -6.69
C TYR A 190 -33.89 19.04 -5.82
N GLU A 191 -33.15 18.13 -6.43
CA GLU A 191 -32.25 17.23 -5.76
C GLU A 191 -30.81 17.77 -5.83
N ALA A 192 -30.16 17.91 -4.67
CA ALA A 192 -28.76 18.30 -4.58
C ALA A 192 -27.82 17.09 -4.85
N LEU A 193 -27.11 17.17 -5.93
CA LEU A 193 -26.18 16.12 -6.36
C LEU A 193 -24.75 16.58 -6.15
N MET A 194 -24.07 15.95 -5.19
CA MET A 194 -22.66 16.21 -4.85
C MET A 194 -21.74 16.04 -6.06
N ARG A 195 -20.80 16.96 -6.22
CA ARG A 195 -19.74 16.93 -7.24
C ARG A 195 -18.40 17.28 -6.62
N SER A 196 -17.34 16.68 -7.16
CA SER A 196 -15.95 17.02 -6.82
C SER A 196 -15.15 17.29 -8.08
N GLN A 197 -14.21 18.23 -8.00
CA GLN A 197 -13.28 18.56 -9.08
C GLN A 197 -11.92 17.91 -8.89
N LEU A 198 -11.73 17.10 -7.83
CA LEU A 198 -10.48 16.42 -7.55
C LEU A 198 -10.21 15.33 -8.59
N ALA A 199 -8.93 15.12 -8.95
CA ALA A 199 -8.55 14.29 -10.07
C ALA A 199 -8.99 12.83 -9.92
N THR A 200 -8.84 12.24 -8.73
CA THR A 200 -9.16 10.83 -8.47
C THR A 200 -10.53 10.62 -7.81
N LEU A 201 -11.14 11.67 -7.24
CA LEU A 201 -12.39 11.61 -6.49
C LEU A 201 -13.54 12.35 -7.18
N LYS A 202 -13.74 12.09 -8.47
CA LYS A 202 -14.85 12.66 -9.25
C LYS A 202 -16.20 11.99 -8.97
N ASN A 203 -16.18 10.69 -8.65
CA ASN A 203 -17.38 9.91 -8.37
C ASN A 203 -17.80 10.06 -6.91
N PRO A 204 -19.04 10.56 -6.62
CA PRO A 204 -19.57 10.65 -5.26
C PRO A 204 -19.55 9.33 -4.47
N GLU A 205 -19.85 8.20 -5.12
CA GLU A 205 -19.84 6.89 -4.47
C GLU A 205 -18.47 6.54 -3.91
N MET A 206 -17.38 6.92 -4.62
CA MET A 206 -16.03 6.70 -4.16
C MET A 206 -15.70 7.55 -2.94
N ILE A 207 -16.18 8.82 -2.91
CA ILE A 207 -16.03 9.70 -1.75
C ILE A 207 -16.72 9.08 -0.53
N LEU A 208 -17.96 8.62 -0.68
CA LEU A 208 -18.73 7.99 0.39
C LEU A 208 -18.10 6.65 0.84
N LYS A 209 -17.53 5.87 -0.09
CA LYS A 209 -16.79 4.65 0.24
C LYS A 209 -15.59 4.95 1.15
N ILE A 210 -14.73 5.89 0.74
CA ILE A 210 -13.56 6.28 1.54
C ILE A 210 -14.00 6.90 2.87
N ALA A 211 -15.06 7.71 2.88
CA ALA A 211 -15.62 8.29 4.10
C ALA A 211 -16.00 7.22 5.14
N ARG A 212 -16.60 6.11 4.71
CA ARG A 212 -16.92 4.97 5.58
C ARG A 212 -15.65 4.25 6.06
N GLU A 213 -14.70 3.99 5.17
CA GLU A 213 -13.43 3.33 5.50
C GLU A 213 -12.61 4.13 6.52
N GLU A 214 -12.63 5.47 6.41
CA GLU A 214 -11.88 6.39 7.28
C GLU A 214 -12.69 6.87 8.51
N ASN A 215 -13.93 6.37 8.71
CA ASN A 215 -14.86 6.81 9.78
C ASN A 215 -15.13 8.32 9.73
N LYS A 216 -15.30 8.88 8.53
CA LYS A 216 -15.51 10.31 8.23
C LYS A 216 -16.84 10.61 7.52
N LEU A 217 -17.79 9.68 7.57
CA LEU A 217 -19.08 9.85 6.89
C LEU A 217 -19.84 11.08 7.41
N GLU A 218 -19.88 11.28 8.73
CA GLU A 218 -20.54 12.43 9.36
C GLU A 218 -19.97 13.77 8.90
N ASP A 219 -18.63 13.84 8.70
CA ASP A 219 -17.98 15.07 8.19
C ASP A 219 -18.44 15.37 6.77
N VAL A 220 -18.55 14.36 5.90
CA VAL A 220 -19.05 14.52 4.53
C VAL A 220 -20.52 14.92 4.53
N GLU A 221 -21.38 14.25 5.32
CA GLU A 221 -22.81 14.56 5.43
C GLU A 221 -23.03 16.01 5.91
N ARG A 222 -22.28 16.44 6.93
CA ARG A 222 -22.32 17.81 7.43
C ARG A 222 -21.97 18.81 6.33
N ILE A 223 -20.89 18.60 5.59
CA ILE A 223 -20.49 19.46 4.46
C ILE A 223 -21.60 19.47 3.39
N CYS A 224 -22.17 18.28 3.08
CA CYS A 224 -23.26 18.15 2.11
C CYS A 224 -24.46 19.01 2.48
N ILE A 225 -24.95 18.92 3.72
CA ILE A 225 -26.09 19.67 4.19
C ILE A 225 -25.82 21.19 4.13
N PHE A 226 -24.71 21.64 4.72
CA PHE A 226 -24.42 23.07 4.81
C PHE A 226 -24.16 23.70 3.44
N LYS A 227 -23.26 23.10 2.63
CA LYS A 227 -22.89 23.68 1.31
C LYS A 227 -24.02 23.63 0.29
N SER A 228 -24.80 22.54 0.24
CA SER A 228 -25.92 22.46 -0.68
C SER A 228 -27.01 23.47 -0.32
N THR A 229 -27.33 23.63 0.97
CA THR A 229 -28.31 24.61 1.45
C THR A 229 -27.86 26.05 1.18
N GLU A 230 -26.60 26.37 1.51
CA GLU A 230 -26.01 27.68 1.26
C GLU A 230 -26.08 28.05 -0.24
N THR A 231 -25.65 27.11 -1.09
CA THR A 231 -25.63 27.30 -2.55
C THR A 231 -27.08 27.47 -3.09
N PHE A 232 -28.01 26.67 -2.60
CA PHE A 232 -29.40 26.75 -3.02
C PHE A 232 -30.06 28.06 -2.59
N ASP A 233 -29.77 28.56 -1.40
CA ASP A 233 -30.25 29.87 -0.94
C ASP A 233 -29.70 31.03 -1.77
N GLN A 234 -28.44 30.92 -2.24
CA GLN A 234 -27.88 31.89 -3.19
C GLN A 234 -28.65 31.89 -4.53
N LEU A 235 -29.02 30.69 -5.04
CA LEU A 235 -29.85 30.58 -6.26
C LEU A 235 -31.24 31.22 -6.08
N ARG A 236 -31.87 31.04 -4.89
CA ARG A 236 -33.14 31.71 -4.55
C ARG A 236 -33.00 33.24 -4.54
N LYS A 237 -31.99 33.77 -3.84
CA LYS A 237 -31.70 35.21 -3.77
C LYS A 237 -31.48 35.82 -5.15
N ASN A 238 -30.86 35.07 -6.04
CA ASN A 238 -30.62 35.47 -7.44
C ASN A 238 -31.81 35.21 -8.37
N LYS A 239 -32.96 34.75 -7.83
CA LYS A 239 -34.21 34.43 -8.58
C LYS A 239 -34.01 33.38 -9.68
N LEU A 240 -33.03 32.51 -9.53
CA LEU A 240 -32.75 31.41 -10.49
C LEU A 240 -33.61 30.17 -10.19
N VAL A 241 -34.18 30.09 -8.99
CA VAL A 241 -35.14 29.07 -8.57
C VAL A 241 -36.33 29.73 -7.89
N LYS A 242 -37.49 29.05 -7.91
CA LYS A 242 -38.70 29.55 -7.23
C LYS A 242 -38.47 29.64 -5.71
N GLU A 243 -39.07 30.61 -5.05
CA GLU A 243 -38.91 30.87 -3.63
C GLU A 243 -39.44 29.70 -2.76
N ASP A 244 -40.54 29.07 -3.22
CA ASP A 244 -41.23 27.94 -2.58
C ASP A 244 -40.68 26.55 -3.00
N ALA A 245 -39.69 26.49 -3.88
CA ALA A 245 -39.11 25.21 -4.32
C ALA A 245 -38.45 24.45 -3.16
N LEU A 246 -38.73 23.16 -3.05
CA LEU A 246 -38.13 22.28 -2.04
C LEU A 246 -36.70 21.84 -2.48
N LEU A 247 -35.84 21.57 -1.49
CA LEU A 247 -34.52 20.99 -1.72
C LEU A 247 -34.45 19.61 -1.06
N PHE A 248 -34.13 18.61 -1.85
CA PHE A 248 -33.79 17.26 -1.38
C PHE A 248 -32.29 17.09 -1.33
N ILE A 249 -31.79 16.60 -0.21
CA ILE A 249 -30.38 16.32 0.04
C ILE A 249 -30.26 14.83 0.38
N ASN A 250 -29.46 14.09 -0.39
CA ASN A 250 -29.19 12.68 -0.17
C ASN A 250 -27.94 12.47 0.68
#